data_73a72595659b80461e71b5a6ccd62841
#
_entry.id   73a72595659b80461e71b5a6ccd62841
#
_cell.length_a   1.000
_cell.length_b   1.000
_cell.length_c   1.000
_cell.angle_alpha   90.00
_cell.angle_beta   90.00
_cell.angle_gamma   90.00
#
_symmetry.space_group_name_H-M   'P 1'
#
loop_
_entity.id
_entity.type
_entity.pdbx_description
1 polymer ?
#
loop_
_entity_poly.entity_id
_entity_poly.type
_entity_poly.pdbx_seq_one_letter_code
_entity_poly.pdbx_strand_id
1 'polypeptide(L)'
;MKKPSIIFIFCTLLFVTACSTSDNQTQATEATGTIEQVETDAILINNFKEKKDKYNPEAAIRFDIVDKYYDETGNKIKITDLNKNDDVKIILTNDFPIRETNPAQIDPKYVQKIIRLNK
;
A
#
# COMPACT_ATOMS: atom_id res chain seq x y z
N MET A 1 7.70 3.58 51.54
CA MET A 1 6.42 3.07 51.31
C MET A 1 5.72 3.69 50.15
N LYS A 2 5.82 4.93 49.98
CA LYS A 2 5.09 5.60 48.89
C LYS A 2 5.81 5.67 47.61
N LYS A 3 7.05 5.31 47.62
CA LYS A 3 7.88 5.44 46.44
C LYS A 3 7.45 4.61 45.27
N PRO A 4 6.98 3.41 45.43
CA PRO A 4 6.60 2.61 44.27
C PRO A 4 5.53 3.23 43.41
N SER A 5 4.64 3.96 44.02
CA SER A 5 3.59 4.59 43.25
C SER A 5 4.10 5.60 42.25
N ILE A 6 5.13 6.30 42.64
CA ILE A 6 5.69 7.34 41.79
C ILE A 6 6.33 6.71 40.55
N ILE A 7 6.93 5.58 40.71
CA ILE A 7 7.60 4.93 39.62
C ILE A 7 6.61 4.50 38.52
N PHE A 8 5.45 4.07 38.93
CA PHE A 8 4.44 3.68 37.96
C PHE A 8 4.04 4.83 37.06
N ILE A 9 3.96 5.99 37.62
CA ILE A 9 3.53 7.14 36.86
C ILE A 9 4.51 7.45 35.75
N PHE A 10 5.78 7.31 36.02
CA PHE A 10 6.78 7.54 35.01
C PHE A 10 6.63 6.63 33.83
N CYS A 11 6.42 5.37 34.10
CA CYS A 11 6.29 4.40 33.03
C CYS A 11 5.14 4.73 32.13
N THR A 12 4.06 5.17 32.69
CA THR A 12 2.89 5.51 31.90
C THR A 12 3.16 6.66 30.96
N LEU A 13 3.87 7.65 31.44
CA LEU A 13 4.18 8.79 30.61
C LEU A 13 5.06 8.42 29.43
N LEU A 14 5.97 7.52 29.63
CA LEU A 14 6.85 7.12 28.56
C LEU A 14 6.10 6.47 27.42
N PHE A 15 5.11 5.70 27.71
CA PHE A 15 4.35 5.08 26.66
C PHE A 15 3.63 6.11 25.80
N VAL A 16 3.06 7.08 26.42
CA VAL A 16 2.33 8.10 25.68
C VAL A 16 3.26 8.84 24.73
N THR A 17 4.45 9.14 25.17
CA THR A 17 5.39 9.84 24.35
C THR A 17 5.79 9.01 23.13
N ALA A 18 6.01 7.76 23.33
CA ALA A 18 6.43 6.90 22.24
C ALA A 18 5.36 6.82 21.15
N CYS A 19 4.12 6.81 21.53
CA CYS A 19 3.06 6.71 20.54
C CYS A 19 2.96 7.93 19.67
N SER A 20 3.20 9.09 20.21
CA SER A 20 2.97 10.29 19.45
C SER A 20 4.04 10.54 18.40
N THR A 21 5.20 9.96 18.53
CA THR A 21 6.25 10.22 17.56
C THR A 21 6.09 9.47 16.28
N SER A 22 5.33 8.41 16.26
CA SER A 22 5.26 7.60 15.06
C SER A 22 4.28 8.14 14.05
N ASP A 23 3.55 9.16 14.36
CA ASP A 23 2.51 9.61 13.47
C ASP A 23 2.95 10.55 12.39
N ASN A 24 4.09 11.11 12.51
CA ASN A 24 4.47 12.15 11.58
C ASN A 24 5.06 11.66 10.30
N GLN A 25 5.13 10.41 10.14
CA GLN A 25 5.85 9.91 9.02
C GLN A 25 4.97 9.80 7.81
N THR A 26 5.46 9.50 6.79
CA THR A 26 4.92 9.20 5.55
C THR A 26 3.44 9.03 5.53
N GLN A 27 2.80 9.79 4.81
CA GLN A 27 1.40 9.59 4.53
C GLN A 27 1.25 8.71 3.34
N ALA A 28 0.40 7.73 3.44
CA ALA A 28 0.14 6.82 2.36
C ALA A 28 -1.32 6.92 1.95
N THR A 29 -1.60 6.68 0.71
CA THR A 29 -2.96 6.60 0.22
C THR A 29 -3.21 5.20 -0.29
N GLU A 30 -4.47 4.82 -0.36
CA GLU A 30 -4.85 3.50 -0.82
C GLU A 30 -5.63 3.60 -2.11
N ALA A 31 -5.43 2.61 -2.95
CA ALA A 31 -6.23 2.45 -4.14
C ALA A 31 -6.58 0.97 -4.27
N THR A 32 -7.60 0.69 -5.03
CA THR A 32 -8.00 -0.68 -5.30
C THR A 32 -8.04 -0.87 -6.80
N GLY A 33 -8.01 -2.11 -7.22
CA GLY A 33 -8.10 -2.43 -8.62
C GLY A 33 -8.21 -3.92 -8.82
N THR A 34 -8.30 -4.31 -10.08
CA THR A 34 -8.41 -5.70 -10.48
C THR A 34 -7.31 -5.99 -11.48
N ILE A 35 -6.65 -7.12 -11.32
CA ILE A 35 -5.57 -7.49 -12.22
C ILE A 35 -6.14 -7.88 -13.56
N GLU A 36 -5.74 -7.16 -14.59
CA GLU A 36 -6.13 -7.47 -15.94
C GLU A 36 -5.18 -8.46 -16.57
N GLN A 37 -3.89 -8.34 -16.28
CA GLN A 37 -2.88 -9.18 -16.89
C GLN A 37 -1.65 -9.23 -15.99
N VAL A 38 -1.03 -10.40 -15.89
CA VAL A 38 0.21 -10.58 -15.15
C VAL A 38 1.30 -10.86 -16.18
N GLU A 39 2.35 -10.06 -16.16
CA GLU A 39 3.51 -10.25 -17.02
C GLU A 39 4.69 -10.73 -16.19
N THR A 40 5.81 -10.95 -16.83
CA THR A 40 6.98 -11.46 -16.13
C THR A 40 7.49 -10.49 -15.07
N ASP A 41 7.43 -9.21 -15.36
CA ASP A 41 7.99 -8.20 -14.47
C ASP A 41 7.05 -7.03 -14.23
N ALA A 42 5.78 -7.19 -14.52
CA ALA A 42 4.82 -6.11 -14.36
C ALA A 42 3.42 -6.69 -14.28
N ILE A 43 2.49 -5.87 -13.81
CA ILE A 43 1.09 -6.22 -13.88
C ILE A 43 0.31 -5.03 -14.45
N LEU A 44 -0.81 -5.35 -15.06
CA LEU A 44 -1.77 -4.36 -15.53
C LEU A 44 -2.98 -4.43 -14.62
N ILE A 45 -3.39 -3.28 -14.11
CA ILE A 45 -4.52 -3.19 -13.20
C ILE A 45 -5.59 -2.32 -13.82
N ASN A 46 -6.79 -2.87 -13.94
CA ASN A 46 -7.91 -2.03 -14.37
C ASN A 46 -8.82 -1.78 -13.18
N ASN A 47 -9.82 -0.92 -13.39
CA ASN A 47 -10.70 -0.47 -12.32
C ASN A 47 -9.94 0.17 -11.18
N PHE A 48 -8.83 0.81 -11.50
CA PHE A 48 -8.02 1.51 -10.50
C PHE A 48 -8.85 2.63 -9.91
N LYS A 49 -8.97 2.63 -8.59
CA LYS A 49 -9.77 3.63 -7.91
C LYS A 49 -9.04 4.08 -6.66
N GLU A 50 -8.69 5.33 -6.62
CA GLU A 50 -8.01 5.90 -5.49
C GLU A 50 -9.02 6.31 -4.43
N LYS A 51 -8.75 5.98 -3.20
CA LYS A 51 -9.69 6.20 -2.14
C LYS A 51 -9.94 7.67 -1.89
N LYS A 52 -8.91 8.48 -2.01
CA LYS A 52 -8.99 9.88 -1.66
C LYS A 52 -9.47 10.76 -2.77
N ASP A 53 -8.94 10.58 -3.97
CA ASP A 53 -9.14 11.51 -5.07
C ASP A 53 -10.09 10.96 -6.05
N LYS A 54 -10.75 10.17 -6.13
CA LYS A 54 -11.71 9.74 -7.13
C LYS A 54 -11.13 9.64 -8.52
N TYR A 55 -9.81 9.53 -8.62
CA TYR A 55 -9.20 9.28 -9.90
C TYR A 55 -9.63 7.90 -10.37
N ASN A 56 -10.18 7.85 -11.55
CA ASN A 56 -10.79 6.63 -12.03
C ASN A 56 -10.54 6.48 -13.52
N PRO A 57 -9.34 6.07 -13.90
CA PRO A 57 -9.01 5.95 -15.31
C PRO A 57 -9.81 4.85 -15.97
N GLU A 58 -10.13 5.06 -17.23
CA GLU A 58 -10.87 4.05 -17.97
C GLU A 58 -9.98 2.92 -18.43
N ALA A 59 -8.70 3.19 -18.58
CA ALA A 59 -7.77 2.19 -19.08
C ALA A 59 -6.95 1.60 -17.94
N ALA A 60 -6.35 0.46 -18.22
CA ALA A 60 -5.50 -0.18 -17.24
C ALA A 60 -4.24 0.64 -16.98
N ILE A 61 -3.71 0.48 -15.78
CA ILE A 61 -2.46 1.12 -15.40
C ILE A 61 -1.41 0.03 -15.22
N ARG A 62 -0.24 0.27 -15.77
CA ARG A 62 0.86 -0.67 -15.69
C ARG A 62 1.71 -0.38 -14.46
N PHE A 63 2.04 -1.41 -13.72
CA PHE A 63 2.92 -1.33 -12.56
C PHE A 63 4.12 -2.23 -12.80
N ASP A 64 5.29 -1.64 -13.01
CA ASP A 64 6.53 -2.38 -13.26
C ASP A 64 7.14 -2.78 -11.92
N ILE A 65 6.49 -3.69 -11.22
CA ILE A 65 6.88 -4.08 -9.88
C ILE A 65 7.00 -5.59 -9.84
N VAL A 66 8.08 -6.08 -9.24
CA VAL A 66 8.35 -7.50 -9.16
C VAL A 66 8.24 -8.03 -7.75
N ASP A 67 8.58 -7.22 -6.76
CA ASP A 67 8.81 -7.75 -5.42
C ASP A 67 8.08 -7.03 -4.29
N LYS A 68 6.99 -6.36 -4.58
CA LYS A 68 6.23 -5.65 -3.53
C LYS A 68 4.85 -6.23 -3.31
N TYR A 69 4.68 -7.51 -3.57
CA TYR A 69 3.37 -8.15 -3.49
C TYR A 69 3.22 -8.91 -2.19
N TYR A 70 2.04 -8.80 -1.60
CA TYR A 70 1.71 -9.44 -0.32
C TYR A 70 0.30 -9.99 -0.37
N ASP A 71 0.01 -10.96 0.48
CA ASP A 71 -1.36 -11.41 0.65
C ASP A 71 -2.01 -10.65 1.82
N GLU A 72 -3.26 -10.94 2.09
CA GLU A 72 -3.98 -10.21 3.12
C GLU A 72 -3.47 -10.44 4.51
N THR A 73 -2.76 -11.52 4.73
CA THR A 73 -2.22 -11.81 6.05
C THR A 73 -0.86 -11.16 6.27
N GLY A 74 -0.33 -10.49 5.26
CA GLY A 74 0.94 -9.80 5.38
C GLY A 74 2.13 -10.60 4.92
N ASN A 75 1.92 -11.79 4.38
CA ASN A 75 3.00 -12.59 3.86
C ASN A 75 3.39 -12.15 2.46
N LYS A 76 4.70 -12.11 2.22
CA LYS A 76 5.17 -11.73 0.90
C LYS A 76 4.90 -12.84 -0.08
N ILE A 77 4.41 -12.47 -1.25
CA ILE A 77 4.15 -13.42 -2.33
C ILE A 77 4.90 -12.97 -3.58
N LYS A 78 4.92 -13.83 -4.57
CA LYS A 78 5.62 -13.56 -5.81
C LYS A 78 4.65 -13.07 -6.86
N ILE A 79 5.18 -12.42 -7.86
CA ILE A 79 4.35 -11.96 -8.97
C ILE A 79 3.66 -13.15 -9.65
N THR A 80 4.31 -14.30 -9.65
CA THR A 80 3.72 -15.51 -10.24
C THR A 80 2.57 -16.07 -9.43
N ASP A 81 2.40 -15.61 -8.20
CA ASP A 81 1.25 -16.03 -7.39
C ASP A 81 -0.01 -15.23 -7.70
N LEU A 82 0.11 -14.22 -8.53
CA LEU A 82 -1.03 -13.38 -8.88
C LEU A 82 -1.73 -13.93 -10.10
N ASN A 83 -3.01 -13.72 -10.17
CA ASN A 83 -3.82 -14.21 -11.27
C ASN A 83 -4.68 -13.11 -11.85
N LYS A 84 -5.01 -13.27 -13.10
CA LYS A 84 -5.96 -12.39 -13.75
C LYS A 84 -7.27 -12.40 -12.96
N ASN A 85 -7.86 -11.25 -12.82
CA ASN A 85 -9.12 -11.03 -12.09
C ASN A 85 -8.99 -11.04 -10.57
N ASP A 86 -7.78 -11.14 -10.05
CA ASP A 86 -7.57 -10.94 -8.61
C ASP A 86 -7.80 -9.48 -8.26
N ASP A 87 -8.44 -9.26 -7.14
CA ASP A 87 -8.58 -7.91 -6.61
C ASP A 87 -7.39 -7.58 -5.76
N VAL A 88 -6.93 -6.34 -5.84
CA VAL A 88 -5.74 -5.91 -5.10
C VAL A 88 -5.98 -4.57 -4.45
N LYS A 89 -5.24 -4.33 -3.39
CA LYS A 89 -5.16 -3.02 -2.74
C LYS A 89 -3.75 -2.51 -2.95
N ILE A 90 -3.62 -1.28 -3.40
CA ILE A 90 -2.34 -0.70 -3.69
C ILE A 90 -2.07 0.42 -2.70
N ILE A 91 -0.96 0.32 -1.98
CA ILE A 91 -0.56 1.33 -1.02
C ILE A 91 0.48 2.20 -1.68
N LEU A 92 0.16 3.47 -1.82
CA LEU A 92 0.98 4.43 -2.55
C LEU A 92 1.41 5.56 -1.63
N THR A 93 2.47 6.24 -2.02
CA THR A 93 2.81 7.48 -1.34
C THR A 93 1.76 8.52 -1.67
N ASN A 94 1.66 9.53 -0.83
CA ASN A 94 0.56 10.46 -0.94
C ASN A 94 0.56 11.24 -2.24
N ASP A 95 1.70 11.63 -2.73
CA ASP A 95 1.78 12.39 -3.96
C ASP A 95 2.44 11.54 -5.03
N PHE A 96 1.68 10.83 -5.79
CA PHE A 96 2.24 10.02 -6.85
C PHE A 96 1.74 10.54 -8.20
N PRO A 97 2.65 10.80 -9.14
CA PRO A 97 2.23 11.17 -10.48
C PRO A 97 1.91 9.93 -11.29
N ILE A 98 1.04 10.10 -12.25
CA ILE A 98 0.72 9.04 -13.18
C ILE A 98 1.20 9.46 -14.55
N ARG A 99 2.00 8.62 -15.17
CA ARG A 99 2.44 8.88 -16.52
C ARG A 99 1.32 8.53 -17.47
N GLU A 100 0.99 9.49 -18.30
CA GLU A 100 -0.09 9.28 -19.25
C GLU A 100 0.45 8.69 -20.52
N THR A 101 0.94 7.50 -20.42
CA THR A 101 1.39 6.73 -21.56
C THR A 101 0.28 5.74 -21.92
N ASN A 102 0.53 4.86 -22.85
CA ASN A 102 -0.46 3.90 -23.29
C ASN A 102 0.13 2.49 -23.17
N PRO A 103 -0.15 1.78 -22.08
CA PRO A 103 -1.01 2.13 -20.95
C PRO A 103 -0.37 3.14 -20.00
N ALA A 104 -1.20 3.78 -19.19
CA ALA A 104 -0.68 4.67 -18.15
C ALA A 104 0.19 3.89 -17.18
N GLN A 105 1.10 4.60 -16.51
CA GLN A 105 2.05 3.95 -15.63
C GLN A 105 2.22 4.74 -14.34
N ILE A 106 2.45 4.01 -13.26
CA ILE A 106 2.86 4.60 -11.99
C ILE A 106 4.23 4.05 -11.67
N ASP A 107 5.16 4.95 -11.38
CA ASP A 107 6.53 4.57 -11.10
C ASP A 107 6.58 3.70 -9.83
N PRO A 108 7.34 2.61 -9.83
CA PRO A 108 7.40 1.74 -8.66
C PRO A 108 7.83 2.41 -7.38
N LYS A 109 8.60 3.48 -7.46
CA LYS A 109 9.07 4.14 -6.24
C LYS A 109 7.93 4.76 -5.44
N TYR A 110 6.79 5.01 -6.07
CA TYR A 110 5.64 5.56 -5.37
C TYR A 110 4.76 4.47 -4.78
N VAL A 111 5.03 3.22 -5.06
CA VAL A 111 4.23 2.11 -4.56
C VAL A 111 4.95 1.49 -3.37
N GLN A 112 4.28 1.46 -2.23
CA GLN A 112 4.85 0.82 -1.06
C GLN A 112 4.62 -0.67 -1.08
N LYS A 113 3.42 -1.10 -1.42
CA LYS A 113 3.12 -2.51 -1.59
C LYS A 113 1.79 -2.70 -2.29
N ILE A 114 1.60 -3.88 -2.83
CA ILE A 114 0.36 -4.29 -3.47
C ILE A 114 -0.11 -5.55 -2.76
N ILE A 115 -1.33 -5.52 -2.25
CA ILE A 115 -1.87 -6.60 -1.44
C ILE A 115 -2.96 -7.31 -2.23
N ARG A 116 -2.79 -8.61 -2.43
CA ARG A 116 -3.81 -9.42 -3.06
C ARG A 116 -4.92 -9.68 -2.06
N LEU A 117 -6.14 -9.38 -2.45
CA LEU A 117 -7.29 -9.57 -1.58
C LEU A 117 -7.88 -10.94 -1.84
N ASN A 118 -8.32 -11.57 -0.76
CA ASN A 118 -8.98 -12.88 -0.92
C ASN A 118 -10.39 -12.67 -1.39
N LYS A 119 -10.88 -13.65 -2.06
CA LYS A 119 -12.25 -13.59 -2.57
C LYS A 119 -13.21 -14.32 -1.69
#